data_f402f4f0c33cea50167068203e8de953
#
_entry.id   f402f4f0c33cea50167068203e8de953
#
_cell.length_a   1.000
_cell.length_b   1.000
_cell.length_c   1.000
_cell.angle_alpha   90.00
_cell.angle_beta   90.00
_cell.angle_gamma   90.00
#
_symmetry.space_group_name_H-M   'P 1'
#
loop_
_entity.id
_entity.type
_entity.pdbx_description
1 polymer ?
#
loop_
_entity_poly.entity_id
_entity_poly.type
_entity_poly.pdbx_seq_one_letter_code
_entity_poly.pdbx_strand_id
1 'polypeptide(L)'
;MKLFAVIGAIAAALLVAVPANAAPAAPSSWAAQANQVCSVWIAKAKKEFGSPVTAAQLYSFAHKAKTLESQELAALQQIKGRTAAGTAALAAVRVDIAEIGSAIKAWDTGKPAQFITILKRYLNDGRPKSAFALAGASQCG
;
A
#
# COMPACT_ATOMS: atom_id res chain seq x y z
N MET A 1 52.07 -41.46 -22.73
CA MET A 1 51.88 -42.35 -21.58
C MET A 1 50.57 -41.89 -20.92
N LYS A 2 49.49 -42.56 -21.22
CA LYS A 2 48.70 -43.53 -20.43
C LYS A 2 48.30 -42.98 -19.05
N LEU A 3 47.02 -42.63 -18.81
CA LEU A 3 46.19 -43.47 -17.95
C LEU A 3 44.71 -43.09 -18.12
N PHE A 4 43.88 -44.09 -18.35
CA PHE A 4 42.43 -44.06 -18.35
C PHE A 4 41.94 -44.07 -16.89
N ALA A 5 40.91 -43.27 -16.59
CA ALA A 5 40.12 -43.44 -15.38
C ALA A 5 38.64 -43.46 -15.74
N VAL A 6 38.01 -44.55 -15.46
CA VAL A 6 36.60 -44.90 -15.66
C VAL A 6 35.75 -44.11 -14.65
N ILE A 7 34.76 -43.39 -15.13
CA ILE A 7 33.78 -42.74 -14.25
C ILE A 7 32.50 -43.53 -14.31
N GLY A 8 32.21 -44.21 -13.21
CA GLY A 8 30.94 -44.89 -12.99
C GLY A 8 29.81 -43.89 -12.73
N ALA A 9 28.75 -43.96 -13.54
CA ALA A 9 27.53 -43.22 -13.36
C ALA A 9 26.70 -43.82 -12.21
N ILE A 10 26.54 -43.11 -11.13
CA ILE A 10 25.55 -43.42 -10.08
C ILE A 10 24.35 -42.53 -10.35
N ALA A 11 23.30 -43.13 -10.91
CA ALA A 11 21.99 -42.52 -11.04
C ALA A 11 21.28 -42.55 -9.67
N ALA A 12 21.35 -41.48 -8.91
CA ALA A 12 20.55 -41.31 -7.70
C ALA A 12 19.16 -40.85 -8.11
N ALA A 13 18.19 -41.74 -8.10
CA ALA A 13 16.77 -41.41 -8.24
C ALA A 13 16.33 -40.68 -6.96
N LEU A 14 16.22 -39.34 -7.04
CA LEU A 14 15.58 -38.52 -6.01
C LEU A 14 14.06 -38.73 -6.12
N LEU A 15 13.53 -39.61 -5.30
CA LEU A 15 12.10 -39.68 -5.01
C LEU A 15 11.73 -38.43 -4.25
N VAL A 16 11.20 -37.43 -4.98
CA VAL A 16 10.54 -36.27 -4.37
C VAL A 16 9.23 -36.77 -3.77
N ALA A 17 9.22 -37.04 -2.47
CA ALA A 17 8.00 -37.27 -1.71
C ALA A 17 7.19 -35.97 -1.73
N VAL A 18 6.17 -35.87 -2.56
CA VAL A 18 5.16 -34.81 -2.51
C VAL A 18 4.39 -35.01 -1.19
N PRO A 19 4.42 -34.08 -0.23
CA PRO A 19 3.61 -34.21 0.97
C PRO A 19 2.13 -34.08 0.58
N ALA A 20 1.45 -35.22 0.55
CA ALA A 20 0.02 -35.32 0.27
C ALA A 20 -0.81 -34.92 1.47
N ASN A 21 -0.66 -33.71 2.03
CA ASN A 21 -1.60 -33.09 2.98
C ASN A 21 -1.08 -31.69 3.33
N ALA A 22 -1.07 -30.77 2.35
CA ALA A 22 -1.06 -29.37 2.70
C ALA A 22 -2.43 -29.06 3.30
N ALA A 23 -2.51 -28.91 4.62
CA ALA A 23 -3.69 -28.36 5.27
C ALA A 23 -4.06 -27.05 4.55
N PRO A 24 -5.36 -26.75 4.32
CA PRO A 24 -5.76 -25.51 3.70
C PRO A 24 -5.12 -24.35 4.47
N ALA A 25 -4.41 -23.49 3.75
CA ALA A 25 -3.72 -22.34 4.35
C ALA A 25 -4.74 -21.57 5.19
N ALA A 26 -4.40 -21.31 6.46
CA ALA A 26 -5.25 -20.51 7.33
C ALA A 26 -5.56 -19.17 6.62
N PRO A 27 -6.81 -18.67 6.70
CA PRO A 27 -7.16 -17.41 6.09
C PRO A 27 -6.19 -16.32 6.57
N SER A 28 -5.59 -15.58 5.62
CA SER A 28 -4.65 -14.52 5.94
C SER A 28 -5.31 -13.48 6.84
N SER A 29 -4.59 -12.99 7.86
CA SER A 29 -5.11 -11.96 8.77
C SER A 29 -5.51 -10.69 7.97
N TRP A 30 -6.39 -9.87 8.55
CA TRP A 30 -6.73 -8.56 7.96
C TRP A 30 -5.47 -7.75 7.62
N ALA A 31 -4.49 -7.71 8.55
CA ALA A 31 -3.24 -6.99 8.36
C ALA A 31 -2.43 -7.51 7.16
N ALA A 32 -2.35 -8.82 6.97
CA ALA A 32 -1.65 -9.40 5.83
C ALA A 32 -2.32 -9.03 4.50
N GLN A 33 -3.65 -9.09 4.44
CA GLN A 33 -4.41 -8.69 3.26
C GLN A 33 -4.32 -7.18 3.00
N ALA A 34 -4.36 -6.35 4.05
CA ALA A 34 -4.18 -4.91 3.95
C ALA A 34 -2.80 -4.56 3.38
N ASN A 35 -1.73 -5.20 3.86
CA ASN A 35 -0.38 -5.01 3.32
C ASN A 35 -0.31 -5.31 1.82
N GLN A 36 -0.99 -6.35 1.33
CA GLN A 36 -1.06 -6.65 -0.10
C GLN A 36 -1.78 -5.55 -0.89
N VAL A 37 -2.91 -5.09 -0.39
CA VAL A 37 -3.64 -3.95 -1.00
C VAL A 37 -2.74 -2.73 -1.07
N CYS A 38 -2.17 -2.29 0.06
CA CYS A 38 -1.35 -1.09 0.13
C CYS A 38 -0.12 -1.16 -0.79
N SER A 39 0.54 -2.33 -0.89
CA SER A 39 1.70 -2.48 -1.79
C SER A 39 1.35 -2.22 -3.26
N VAL A 40 0.16 -2.66 -3.70
CA VAL A 40 -0.35 -2.38 -5.06
C VAL A 40 -0.60 -0.89 -5.25
N TRP A 41 -1.22 -0.22 -4.27
CA TRP A 41 -1.54 1.20 -4.36
C TRP A 41 -0.29 2.08 -4.27
N ILE A 42 0.71 1.72 -3.46
CA ILE A 42 2.01 2.40 -3.42
C ILE A 42 2.72 2.30 -4.78
N ALA A 43 2.71 1.11 -5.41
CA ALA A 43 3.29 0.93 -6.73
C ALA A 43 2.57 1.77 -7.80
N LYS A 44 1.25 1.90 -7.70
CA LYS A 44 0.44 2.75 -8.58
C LYS A 44 0.75 4.23 -8.35
N ALA A 45 0.81 4.68 -7.10
CA ALA A 45 1.15 6.05 -6.73
C ALA A 45 2.53 6.46 -7.29
N LYS A 46 3.54 5.61 -7.17
CA LYS A 46 4.89 5.85 -7.72
C LYS A 46 4.89 6.06 -9.24
N LYS A 47 3.96 5.45 -9.97
CA LYS A 47 3.84 5.62 -11.42
C LYS A 47 3.09 6.89 -11.81
N GLU A 48 2.09 7.27 -11.02
CA GLU A 48 1.17 8.37 -11.33
C GLU A 48 1.66 9.72 -10.81
N PHE A 49 2.45 9.71 -9.73
CA PHE A 49 2.94 10.92 -9.10
C PHE A 49 4.36 11.23 -9.57
N GLY A 50 4.50 12.40 -10.23
CA GLY A 50 5.79 13.03 -10.48
C GLY A 50 6.19 13.94 -9.32
N SER A 51 7.22 14.76 -9.55
CA SER A 51 7.63 15.81 -8.61
C SER A 51 6.99 17.15 -9.01
N PRO A 52 5.84 17.52 -8.43
CA PRO A 52 5.17 18.76 -8.78
C PRO A 52 5.98 19.96 -8.28
N VAL A 53 6.24 20.90 -9.18
CA VAL A 53 7.04 22.12 -8.88
C VAL A 53 6.22 23.41 -9.00
N THR A 54 5.04 23.37 -9.62
CA THR A 54 4.13 24.51 -9.75
C THR A 54 2.84 24.29 -8.95
N ALA A 55 2.16 25.39 -8.62
CA ALA A 55 0.89 25.33 -7.91
C ALA A 55 -0.20 24.55 -8.71
N ALA A 56 -0.23 24.69 -10.02
CA ALA A 56 -1.15 23.93 -10.88
C ALA A 56 -0.83 22.43 -10.89
N GLN A 57 0.45 22.06 -10.86
CA GLN A 57 0.87 20.65 -10.73
C GLN A 57 0.52 20.09 -9.35
N LEU A 58 0.66 20.88 -8.28
CA LEU A 58 0.23 20.49 -6.94
C LEU A 58 -1.29 20.30 -6.85
N TYR A 59 -2.06 21.12 -7.55
CA TYR A 59 -3.51 20.93 -7.63
C TYR A 59 -3.88 19.62 -8.37
N SER A 60 -3.25 19.36 -9.51
CA SER A 60 -3.42 18.10 -10.24
C SER A 60 -3.00 16.89 -9.37
N PHE A 61 -1.89 17.01 -8.65
CA PHE A 61 -1.45 15.99 -7.69
C PHE A 61 -2.51 15.74 -6.61
N ALA A 62 -3.08 16.78 -6.01
CA ALA A 62 -4.10 16.66 -4.97
C ALA A 62 -5.33 15.88 -5.47
N HIS A 63 -5.81 16.15 -6.70
CA HIS A 63 -6.90 15.39 -7.31
C HIS A 63 -6.58 13.91 -7.50
N LYS A 64 -5.39 13.60 -8.02
CA LYS A 64 -4.94 12.22 -8.22
C LYS A 64 -4.79 11.49 -6.88
N ALA A 65 -4.18 12.14 -5.88
CA ALA A 65 -3.98 11.58 -4.56
C ALA A 65 -5.33 11.26 -3.90
N LYS A 66 -6.27 12.20 -3.89
CA LYS A 66 -7.62 11.97 -3.38
C LYS A 66 -8.32 10.78 -4.03
N THR A 67 -8.23 10.69 -5.36
CA THR A 67 -8.84 9.58 -6.12
C THR A 67 -8.20 8.25 -5.74
N LEU A 68 -6.88 8.20 -5.69
CA LEU A 68 -6.11 7.00 -5.40
C LEU A 68 -6.38 6.50 -3.99
N GLU A 69 -6.32 7.37 -2.98
CA GLU A 69 -6.62 7.02 -1.59
C GLU A 69 -8.07 6.60 -1.37
N SER A 70 -9.01 7.22 -2.08
CA SER A 70 -10.42 6.81 -2.01
C SER A 70 -10.63 5.40 -2.54
N GLN A 71 -9.94 5.03 -3.62
CA GLN A 71 -9.98 3.68 -4.19
C GLN A 71 -9.28 2.67 -3.27
N GLU A 72 -8.12 3.01 -2.71
CA GLU A 72 -7.42 2.19 -1.73
C GLU A 72 -8.28 1.94 -0.49
N LEU A 73 -8.88 2.98 0.07
CA LEU A 73 -9.80 2.88 1.20
C LEU A 73 -10.96 1.93 0.88
N ALA A 74 -11.56 2.04 -0.30
CA ALA A 74 -12.64 1.16 -0.74
C ALA A 74 -12.18 -0.31 -0.79
N ALA A 75 -10.99 -0.58 -1.32
CA ALA A 75 -10.41 -1.93 -1.35
C ALA A 75 -10.15 -2.48 0.06
N LEU A 76 -9.56 -1.68 0.93
CA LEU A 76 -9.29 -2.05 2.33
C LEU A 76 -10.58 -2.33 3.13
N GLN A 77 -11.67 -1.64 2.82
CA GLN A 77 -12.98 -1.85 3.45
C GLN A 77 -13.61 -3.20 3.12
N GLN A 78 -13.27 -3.81 1.98
CA GLN A 78 -13.78 -5.12 1.57
C GLN A 78 -13.12 -6.28 2.33
N ILE A 79 -11.98 -6.05 2.97
CA ILE A 79 -11.27 -7.09 3.72
C ILE A 79 -12.06 -7.43 5.00
N LYS A 80 -12.38 -8.71 5.14
CA LYS A 80 -13.09 -9.25 6.32
C LYS A 80 -12.15 -9.44 7.51
N GLY A 81 -12.71 -9.61 8.70
CA GLY A 81 -11.92 -9.89 9.92
C GLY A 81 -11.14 -8.69 10.43
N ARG A 82 -11.63 -7.47 10.16
CA ARG A 82 -11.01 -6.23 10.61
C ARG A 82 -11.03 -6.10 12.12
N THR A 83 -9.90 -5.75 12.70
CA THR A 83 -9.74 -5.45 14.12
C THR A 83 -10.19 -4.02 14.45
N ALA A 84 -10.33 -3.69 15.74
CA ALA A 84 -10.54 -2.31 16.19
C ALA A 84 -9.43 -1.37 15.72
N ALA A 85 -8.15 -1.82 15.77
CA ALA A 85 -7.01 -1.07 15.27
C ALA A 85 -7.09 -0.87 13.74
N GLY A 86 -7.49 -1.89 12.97
CA GLY A 86 -7.74 -1.75 11.53
C GLY A 86 -8.87 -0.76 11.22
N THR A 87 -9.91 -0.72 12.05
CA THR A 87 -11.00 0.27 11.90
C THR A 87 -10.48 1.69 12.15
N ALA A 88 -9.64 1.89 13.17
CA ALA A 88 -9.00 3.18 13.45
C ALA A 88 -8.07 3.62 12.30
N ALA A 89 -7.31 2.67 11.70
CA ALA A 89 -6.46 2.96 10.55
C ALA A 89 -7.28 3.47 9.36
N LEU A 90 -8.40 2.81 9.03
CA LEU A 90 -9.27 3.30 7.95
C LEU A 90 -9.94 4.64 8.28
N ALA A 91 -10.19 4.93 9.55
CA ALA A 91 -10.69 6.24 9.95
C ALA A 91 -9.63 7.35 9.72
N ALA A 92 -8.34 7.06 9.98
CA ALA A 92 -7.25 7.99 9.69
C ALA A 92 -7.16 8.33 8.18
N VAL A 93 -7.26 7.32 7.31
CA VAL A 93 -7.30 7.54 5.84
C VAL A 93 -8.48 8.42 5.42
N ARG A 94 -9.67 8.23 6.02
CA ARG A 94 -10.82 9.11 5.72
C ARG A 94 -10.54 10.57 6.08
N VAL A 95 -9.84 10.81 7.18
CA VAL A 95 -9.43 12.17 7.57
C VAL A 95 -8.50 12.77 6.54
N ASP A 96 -7.52 12.03 6.04
CA ASP A 96 -6.60 12.48 4.99
C ASP A 96 -7.33 12.81 3.70
N ILE A 97 -8.24 11.94 3.25
CA ILE A 97 -9.07 12.20 2.06
C ILE A 97 -9.90 13.47 2.23
N ALA A 98 -10.45 13.72 3.42
CA ALA A 98 -11.20 14.95 3.70
C ALA A 98 -10.29 16.19 3.70
N GLU A 99 -9.06 16.06 4.18
CA GLU A 99 -8.07 17.13 4.19
C GLU A 99 -7.63 17.50 2.78
N ILE A 100 -7.30 16.52 1.93
CA ILE A 100 -7.05 16.76 0.50
C ILE A 100 -8.26 17.44 -0.16
N GLY A 101 -9.47 16.97 0.13
CA GLY A 101 -10.71 17.58 -0.37
C GLY A 101 -10.85 19.04 0.03
N SER A 102 -10.46 19.38 1.26
CA SER A 102 -10.45 20.76 1.76
C SER A 102 -9.40 21.63 1.05
N ALA A 103 -8.23 21.06 0.73
CA ALA A 103 -7.20 21.74 -0.06
C ALA A 103 -7.74 22.06 -1.47
N ILE A 104 -8.29 21.08 -2.17
CA ILE A 104 -8.89 21.27 -3.50
C ILE A 104 -9.95 22.39 -3.47
N LYS A 105 -10.86 22.34 -2.50
CA LYS A 105 -11.90 23.38 -2.34
C LYS A 105 -11.30 24.77 -2.12
N ALA A 106 -10.20 24.88 -1.37
CA ALA A 106 -9.53 26.17 -1.17
C ALA A 106 -8.99 26.73 -2.49
N TRP A 107 -8.42 25.89 -3.35
CA TRP A 107 -7.98 26.30 -4.69
C TRP A 107 -9.16 26.76 -5.55
N ASP A 108 -10.23 25.95 -5.64
CA ASP A 108 -11.42 26.21 -6.45
C ASP A 108 -12.13 27.51 -6.04
N THR A 109 -11.96 27.92 -4.78
CA THR A 109 -12.52 29.18 -4.26
C THR A 109 -11.55 30.36 -4.28
N GLY A 110 -10.46 30.26 -5.05
CA GLY A 110 -9.49 31.35 -5.24
C GLY A 110 -8.60 31.63 -4.02
N LYS A 111 -8.34 30.61 -3.17
CA LYS A 111 -7.53 30.74 -1.96
C LYS A 111 -6.23 29.90 -2.07
N PRO A 112 -5.31 30.22 -3.00
CA PRO A 112 -4.14 29.38 -3.26
C PRO A 112 -3.19 29.25 -2.05
N ALA A 113 -3.05 30.29 -1.23
CA ALA A 113 -2.23 30.21 -0.01
C ALA A 113 -2.81 29.21 1.01
N GLN A 114 -4.13 29.15 1.15
CA GLN A 114 -4.82 28.19 2.00
C GLN A 114 -4.66 26.76 1.45
N PHE A 115 -4.80 26.59 0.12
CA PHE A 115 -4.52 25.31 -0.55
C PHE A 115 -3.14 24.78 -0.18
N ILE A 116 -2.09 25.58 -0.35
CA ILE A 116 -0.71 25.18 -0.06
C ILE A 116 -0.55 24.82 1.43
N THR A 117 -1.15 25.59 2.34
CA THR A 117 -1.09 25.33 3.77
C THR A 117 -1.71 23.98 4.14
N ILE A 118 -2.90 23.68 3.61
CA ILE A 118 -3.61 22.43 3.88
C ILE A 118 -2.83 21.26 3.25
N LEU A 119 -2.37 21.41 2.00
CA LEU A 119 -1.62 20.35 1.31
C LEU A 119 -0.30 20.00 2.01
N LYS A 120 0.42 21.00 2.52
CA LYS A 120 1.62 20.77 3.33
C LYS A 120 1.32 19.97 4.60
N ARG A 121 0.21 20.27 5.28
CA ARG A 121 -0.22 19.52 6.47
C ARG A 121 -0.52 18.08 6.11
N TYR A 122 -1.31 17.82 5.07
CA TYR A 122 -1.58 16.49 4.56
C TYR A 122 -0.31 15.70 4.23
N LEU A 123 0.64 16.30 3.50
CA LEU A 123 1.89 15.64 3.11
C LEU A 123 2.81 15.29 4.31
N ASN A 124 2.63 15.96 5.44
CA ASN A 124 3.40 15.72 6.66
C ASN A 124 2.60 14.93 7.73
N ASP A 125 1.38 14.50 7.41
CA ASP A 125 0.56 13.75 8.35
C ASP A 125 1.02 12.28 8.44
N GLY A 126 1.54 11.92 9.59
CA GLY A 126 1.94 10.53 9.88
C GLY A 126 0.84 9.67 10.52
N ARG A 127 -0.38 10.20 10.67
CA ARG A 127 -1.49 9.48 11.35
C ARG A 127 -1.87 8.17 10.67
N PRO A 128 -2.09 8.08 9.36
CA PRO A 128 -2.41 6.81 8.71
C PRO A 128 -1.30 5.79 8.90
N LYS A 129 -0.05 6.18 8.65
CA LYS A 129 1.11 5.31 8.84
C LYS A 129 1.18 4.72 10.24
N SER A 130 1.05 5.57 11.27
CA SER A 130 1.07 5.15 12.67
C SER A 130 -0.10 4.23 13.00
N ALA A 131 -1.30 4.54 12.51
CA ALA A 131 -2.50 3.74 12.75
C ALA A 131 -2.42 2.37 12.07
N PHE A 132 -1.91 2.29 10.84
CA PHE A 132 -1.70 1.01 10.16
C PHE A 132 -0.61 0.18 10.82
N ALA A 133 0.47 0.79 11.31
CA ALA A 133 1.50 0.08 12.07
C ALA A 133 0.92 -0.56 13.33
N LEU A 134 0.07 0.15 14.09
CA LEU A 134 -0.65 -0.40 15.25
C LEU A 134 -1.61 -1.53 14.88
N ALA A 135 -2.15 -1.52 13.68
CA ALA A 135 -3.01 -2.58 13.15
C ALA A 135 -2.21 -3.77 12.57
N GLY A 136 -0.88 -3.74 12.59
CA GLY A 136 -0.01 -4.76 12.01
C GLY A 136 0.13 -4.70 10.48
N ALA A 137 -0.39 -3.65 9.84
CA ALA A 137 -0.35 -3.43 8.40
C ALA A 137 0.70 -2.38 8.02
N SER A 138 1.96 -2.63 8.36
CA SER A 138 3.08 -1.68 8.25
C SER A 138 3.47 -1.27 6.82
N GLN A 139 2.94 -1.95 5.80
CA GLN A 139 3.13 -1.57 4.39
C GLN A 139 2.18 -0.45 3.94
N CYS A 140 1.21 -0.06 4.79
CA CYS A 140 0.24 0.97 4.52
C CYS A 140 0.68 2.30 5.14
N GLY A 141 0.58 3.41 4.40
CA GLY A 141 0.90 4.76 4.89
C GLY A 141 2.32 5.25 4.69
#